data_51799a813c073964dedad4b573b53e9c
#
_entry.id   51799a813c073964dedad4b573b53e9c
#
_cell.length_a   1.000
_cell.length_b   1.000
_cell.length_c   1.000
_cell.angle_alpha   90.00
_cell.angle_beta   90.00
_cell.angle_gamma   90.00
#
_symmetry.space_group_name_H-M   'P 1'
#
loop_
_entity.id
_entity.type
_entity.pdbx_description
1 polymer ?
#
loop_
_entity_poly.entity_id
_entity_poly.type
_entity_poly.pdbx_seq_one_letter_code
_entity_poly.pdbx_strand_id
1 'polypeptide(L)'
;MQIVIDLDGTICREMRQFSRPLAEPIPGAVETVNELYDRGDTIIIYSARTWAEYEVTVDWLRRHGVKYHQLMLGKPVGDLWIDDRSVNPRDMG
;
A
#
# COMPACT_ATOMS: atom_id res chain seq x y z
N MET A 1 -10.16 12.88 -3.62
CA MET A 1 -10.12 11.77 -4.59
C MET A 1 -9.81 10.46 -3.88
N GLN A 2 -9.99 9.35 -4.56
CA GLN A 2 -9.64 8.05 -4.01
C GLN A 2 -8.24 7.65 -4.48
N ILE A 3 -7.36 7.37 -3.53
CA ILE A 3 -5.95 7.09 -3.82
C ILE A 3 -5.62 5.69 -3.33
N VAL A 4 -5.11 4.87 -4.23
CA VAL A 4 -4.67 3.50 -3.92
C VAL A 4 -3.14 3.50 -3.83
N ILE A 5 -2.62 3.07 -2.69
CA ILE A 5 -1.21 3.14 -2.38
C ILE A 5 -0.69 1.74 -2.03
N ASP A 6 0.40 1.35 -2.65
CA ASP A 6 1.09 0.10 -2.30
C ASP A 6 1.82 0.25 -0.96
N LEU A 7 2.11 -0.85 -0.31
CA LEU A 7 2.75 -0.86 1.01
C LEU A 7 4.25 -1.16 0.92
N ASP A 8 4.60 -2.41 0.60
CA ASP A 8 5.99 -2.84 0.56
C ASP A 8 6.73 -2.19 -0.62
N GLY A 9 7.83 -1.53 -0.33
CA GLY A 9 8.60 -0.78 -1.31
C GLY A 9 8.08 0.63 -1.58
N THR A 10 6.95 1.03 -0.97
CA THR A 10 6.33 2.35 -1.16
C THR A 10 6.18 3.10 0.15
N ILE A 11 5.49 2.54 1.13
CA ILE A 11 5.34 3.15 2.48
C ILE A 11 6.43 2.63 3.40
N CYS A 12 6.73 1.35 3.33
CA CYS A 12 7.79 0.74 4.11
C CYS A 12 8.79 0.02 3.19
N ARG A 13 9.96 -0.27 3.74
CA ARG A 13 10.97 -1.04 3.02
C ARG A 13 10.49 -2.47 2.85
N GLU A 14 10.78 -3.05 1.68
CA GLU A 14 10.43 -4.43 1.42
C GLU A 14 11.33 -5.36 2.22
N MET A 15 10.71 -6.31 2.94
CA MET A 15 11.38 -7.25 3.81
C MET A 15 10.87 -8.66 3.53
N ARG A 16 11.61 -9.67 4.01
CA ARG A 16 11.10 -11.03 4.03
C ARG A 16 9.89 -11.11 4.96
N GLN A 17 8.96 -12.02 4.67
CA GLN A 17 7.68 -12.09 5.35
C GLN A 17 7.78 -12.05 6.87
N PHE A 18 8.63 -12.87 7.47
CA PHE A 18 8.75 -12.94 8.93
C PHE A 18 9.44 -11.71 9.54
N SER A 19 10.13 -10.91 8.74
CA SER A 19 10.79 -9.68 9.18
C SER A 19 9.94 -8.43 8.98
N ARG A 20 8.78 -8.55 8.34
CA ARG A 20 7.90 -7.40 8.02
C ARG A 20 7.47 -6.60 9.25
N PRO A 21 7.24 -7.20 10.43
CA PRO A 21 6.93 -6.40 11.62
C PRO A 21 8.02 -5.39 11.98
N LEU A 22 9.25 -5.62 11.56
CA LEU A 22 10.41 -4.76 11.84
C LEU A 22 10.76 -3.84 10.67
N ALA A 23 9.96 -3.81 9.60
CA ALA A 23 10.24 -2.99 8.44
C ALA A 23 10.24 -1.50 8.82
N GLU A 24 11.22 -0.76 8.28
CA GLU A 24 11.28 0.67 8.50
C GLU A 24 10.44 1.42 7.47
N PRO A 25 9.78 2.52 7.87
CA PRO A 25 9.12 3.39 6.91
C PRO A 25 10.13 3.98 5.93
N ILE A 26 9.70 4.15 4.68
CA ILE A 26 10.51 4.90 3.71
C ILE A 26 10.42 6.38 4.10
N PRO A 27 11.57 7.09 4.18
CA PRO A 27 11.56 8.49 4.61
C PRO A 27 10.57 9.35 3.84
N GLY A 28 9.72 10.09 4.56
CA GLY A 28 8.71 10.97 3.98
C GLY A 28 7.42 10.30 3.54
N ALA A 29 7.38 8.96 3.47
CA ALA A 29 6.21 8.27 2.94
C ALA A 29 4.99 8.38 3.87
N VAL A 30 5.17 8.16 5.16
CA VAL A 30 4.06 8.24 6.13
C VAL A 30 3.50 9.66 6.14
N GLU A 31 4.36 10.66 6.16
CA GLU A 31 3.98 12.07 6.15
C GLU A 31 3.16 12.40 4.90
N THR A 32 3.59 11.92 3.75
CA THR A 32 2.88 12.15 2.48
C THR A 32 1.49 11.50 2.49
N VAL A 33 1.39 10.25 2.93
CA VAL A 33 0.10 9.57 3.03
C VAL A 33 -0.83 10.33 3.98
N ASN A 34 -0.32 10.76 5.12
CA ASN A 34 -1.12 11.46 6.12
C ASN A 34 -1.56 12.84 5.64
N GLU A 35 -0.74 13.53 4.86
CA GLU A 35 -1.14 14.80 4.23
C GLU A 35 -2.30 14.58 3.26
N LEU A 36 -2.24 13.55 2.44
CA LEU A 36 -3.33 13.19 1.52
C LEU A 36 -4.62 12.88 2.29
N TYR A 37 -4.49 12.10 3.37
CA TYR A 37 -5.62 11.78 4.24
C TYR A 37 -6.23 13.06 4.84
N ASP A 38 -5.39 13.93 5.39
CA ASP A 38 -5.84 15.12 6.10
C ASP A 38 -6.50 16.15 5.18
N ARG A 39 -6.12 16.18 3.90
CA ARG A 39 -6.78 17.08 2.94
C ARG A 39 -8.11 16.53 2.41
N GLY A 40 -8.54 15.35 2.86
CA GLY A 40 -9.83 14.78 2.52
C GLY A 40 -9.83 13.69 1.45
N ASP A 41 -8.66 13.24 1.00
CA ASP A 41 -8.59 12.11 0.07
C ASP A 41 -8.90 10.80 0.79
N THR A 42 -9.54 9.87 0.08
CA THR A 42 -9.77 8.52 0.57
C THR A 42 -8.53 7.67 0.29
N ILE A 43 -7.96 7.08 1.33
CA ILE A 43 -6.73 6.33 1.23
C ILE A 43 -7.03 4.84 1.33
N ILE A 44 -6.66 4.09 0.30
CA ILE A 44 -6.76 2.63 0.25
C ILE A 44 -5.35 2.07 0.13
N ILE A 45 -4.93 1.29 1.10
CA ILE A 45 -3.65 0.59 1.04
C ILE A 45 -3.92 -0.78 0.41
N TYR A 46 -3.24 -1.07 -0.70
CA TYR A 46 -3.45 -2.30 -1.45
C TYR A 46 -2.13 -3.05 -1.58
N SER A 47 -2.04 -4.23 -0.97
CA SER A 47 -0.79 -4.97 -0.81
C SER A 47 -0.91 -6.40 -1.34
N ALA A 48 0.19 -6.92 -1.88
CA ALA A 48 0.29 -8.31 -2.30
C ALA A 48 0.52 -9.28 -1.12
N ARG A 49 0.64 -8.76 0.11
CA ARG A 49 0.73 -9.62 1.29
C ARG A 49 -0.49 -10.53 1.36
N THR A 50 -0.33 -11.71 1.96
CA THR A 50 -1.47 -12.63 2.15
C THR A 50 -2.39 -12.12 3.26
N TRP A 51 -3.64 -12.57 3.24
CA TRP A 51 -4.61 -12.21 4.29
C TRP A 51 -4.22 -12.75 5.66
N ALA A 52 -3.38 -13.79 5.71
CA ALA A 52 -2.81 -14.28 6.97
C ALA A 52 -1.93 -13.24 7.67
N GLU A 53 -1.44 -12.23 6.95
CA GLU A 53 -0.61 -11.16 7.48
C GLU A 53 -1.42 -9.92 7.90
N TYR A 54 -2.75 -10.01 7.91
CA TYR A 54 -3.61 -8.87 8.18
C TYR A 54 -3.31 -8.19 9.52
N GLU A 55 -3.29 -8.97 10.61
CA GLU A 55 -3.07 -8.41 11.95
C GLU A 55 -1.69 -7.78 12.09
N VAL A 56 -0.65 -8.42 11.55
CA VAL A 56 0.72 -7.89 11.57
C VAL A 56 0.78 -6.57 10.79
N THR A 57 0.10 -6.50 9.67
CA THR A 57 0.09 -5.30 8.81
C THR A 57 -0.67 -4.16 9.48
N VAL A 58 -1.84 -4.42 10.04
CA VAL A 58 -2.61 -3.42 10.79
C VAL A 58 -1.81 -2.88 11.97
N ASP A 59 -1.14 -3.78 12.71
CA ASP A 59 -0.32 -3.37 13.84
C ASP A 59 0.84 -2.46 13.41
N TRP A 60 1.50 -2.80 12.31
CA TRP A 60 2.58 -1.97 11.76
C TRP A 60 2.08 -0.57 11.38
N LEU A 61 0.97 -0.50 10.66
CA LEU A 61 0.39 0.77 10.24
C LEU A 61 0.01 1.62 11.45
N ARG A 62 -0.57 1.01 12.47
CA ARG A 62 -0.93 1.70 13.72
C ARG A 62 0.30 2.23 14.45
N ARG A 63 1.33 1.40 14.59
CA ARG A 63 2.56 1.79 15.30
C ARG A 63 3.29 2.95 14.62
N HIS A 64 3.21 3.03 13.31
CA HIS A 64 3.87 4.09 12.53
C HIS A 64 2.94 5.27 12.23
N GLY A 65 1.73 5.27 12.77
CA GLY A 65 0.82 6.40 12.63
C GLY A 65 0.30 6.65 11.23
N VAL A 66 0.21 5.61 10.41
CA VAL A 66 -0.31 5.73 9.04
C VAL A 66 -1.83 5.88 9.08
N LYS A 67 -2.33 6.93 8.46
CA LYS A 67 -3.76 7.20 8.34
C LYS A 67 -4.29 6.62 7.03
N TYR A 68 -5.33 5.80 7.11
CA TYR A 68 -5.93 5.19 5.93
C TYR A 68 -7.39 4.84 6.21
N HIS A 69 -8.15 4.62 5.14
CA HIS A 69 -9.56 4.26 5.25
C HIS A 69 -9.78 2.75 5.08
N GLN A 70 -8.99 2.13 4.22
CA GLN A 70 -9.17 0.72 3.89
C GLN A 70 -7.82 0.06 3.64
N LEU A 71 -7.68 -1.17 4.13
CA LEU A 71 -6.53 -2.03 3.85
C LEU A 71 -7.03 -3.25 3.09
N MET A 72 -6.48 -3.48 1.91
CA MET A 72 -6.78 -4.64 1.09
C MET A 72 -5.51 -5.44 0.86
N LEU A 73 -5.52 -6.69 1.25
CA LEU A 73 -4.43 -7.64 1.03
C LEU A 73 -4.78 -8.57 -0.13
N GLY A 74 -3.85 -9.43 -0.51
CA GLY A 74 -4.08 -10.39 -1.58
C GLY A 74 -4.05 -9.80 -2.99
N LYS A 75 -3.39 -8.66 -3.16
CA LYS A 75 -3.24 -8.05 -4.48
C LYS A 75 -2.55 -9.03 -5.44
N PRO A 76 -3.15 -9.33 -6.60
CA PRO A 76 -2.48 -10.17 -7.59
C PRO A 76 -1.18 -9.55 -8.07
N VAL A 77 -0.15 -10.38 -8.24
CA VAL A 77 1.10 -9.97 -8.86
C VAL A 77 1.08 -10.45 -10.30
N GLY A 78 1.11 -9.54 -11.25
CA GLY A 78 1.03 -9.88 -12.66
C GLY A 78 1.83 -8.92 -13.53
N ASP A 79 2.18 -9.39 -14.71
CA ASP A 79 2.94 -8.58 -15.66
C ASP A 79 2.05 -7.59 -16.41
N LEU A 80 0.75 -7.84 -16.44
CA LEU A 80 -0.19 -7.00 -17.20
C LEU A 80 -1.53 -6.94 -16.46
N TRP A 81 -2.04 -5.73 -16.29
CA TRP A 81 -3.37 -5.47 -15.73
C TRP A 81 -4.29 -4.99 -16.83
N ILE A 82 -5.41 -5.69 -17.00
CA ILE A 82 -6.40 -5.34 -18.02
C ILE A 82 -7.73 -5.06 -17.33
N ASP A 83 -8.16 -3.80 -17.37
CA ASP A 83 -9.49 -3.37 -16.96
C ASP A 83 -9.82 -2.05 -17.68
N ASP A 84 -10.99 -1.50 -17.45
CA ASP A 84 -11.45 -0.30 -18.14
C ASP A 84 -10.72 0.99 -17.72
N ARG A 85 -9.89 0.94 -16.68
CA ARG A 85 -9.16 2.10 -16.14
C ARG A 85 -7.66 1.95 -16.21
N SER A 86 -7.16 0.74 -16.40
CA SER A 86 -5.74 0.48 -16.52
C SER A 86 -5.25 0.83 -17.91
N VAL A 87 -4.04 1.36 -17.96
CA VAL A 87 -3.40 1.62 -19.25
C VAL A 87 -2.82 0.30 -19.76
N ASN A 88 -3.29 -0.14 -20.92
CA ASN A 88 -2.74 -1.31 -21.58
C ASN A 88 -1.39 -0.94 -22.19
N PRO A 89 -0.32 -1.74 -22.00
CA PRO A 89 0.98 -1.45 -22.60
C PRO A 89 0.94 -1.23 -24.12
N ARG A 90 -0.02 -1.85 -24.81
CA ARG A 90 -0.21 -1.62 -26.25
C ARG A 90 -0.69 -0.21 -26.58
N ASP A 91 -1.46 0.38 -25.66
CA ASP A 91 -2.01 1.72 -25.84
C ASP A 91 -0.98 2.80 -25.48
N MET A 92 0.09 2.41 -24.83
CA MET A 92 1.19 3.29 -24.47
C MET A 92 2.24 3.40 -25.56
N GLY A 93 2.27 2.42 -26.43
CA GLY A 93 3.30 2.31 -27.46
C GLY A 93 2.96 2.89 -28.79
#